data_afc7b170072512032e6588d3279b9eae
#
_entry.id   afc7b170072512032e6588d3279b9eae
#
_cell.length_a   1.000
_cell.length_b   1.000
_cell.length_c   1.000
_cell.angle_alpha   90.00
_cell.angle_beta   90.00
_cell.angle_gamma   90.00
#
_symmetry.space_group_name_H-M   'P 1'
#
loop_
_entity.id
_entity.type
_entity.pdbx_description
1 polymer ?
#
loop_
_entity_poly.entity_id
_entity_poly.type
_entity_poly.pdbx_seq_one_letter_code
_entity_poly.pdbx_strand_id
1 'polypeptide(L)'
;SSNFDLIIGSRYIEGGGSEGWDFKRKLLSKTANTFSRIFLISRVKDMTSGFRCYSKKSLNEINYQQTESDGYAFQIEMTLRCVVKRLSIKEVPITFNERRLGKSKMSKKIIVEAVTFLINNGIKRWLNLKII
;
A
#
# COMPACT_ATOMS: atom_id res chain seq x y z
N SER A 1 23.54 -2.47 -0.71
CA SER A 1 22.51 -3.17 -1.43
C SER A 1 21.66 -3.98 -0.47
N SER A 2 20.40 -3.83 -0.57
CA SER A 2 19.47 -4.55 0.28
C SER A 2 19.15 -5.93 -0.31
N ASN A 3 19.04 -6.92 0.56
CA ASN A 3 18.59 -8.25 0.18
C ASN A 3 17.07 -8.36 0.16
N PHE A 4 16.37 -7.22 0.12
CA PHE A 4 14.91 -7.17 0.12
C PHE A 4 14.35 -7.01 -1.29
N ASP A 5 13.22 -7.66 -1.53
CA ASP A 5 12.53 -7.59 -2.81
C ASP A 5 11.74 -6.29 -2.98
N LEU A 6 11.23 -5.75 -1.88
CA LEU A 6 10.50 -4.49 -1.85
C LEU A 6 10.88 -3.70 -0.61
N ILE A 7 11.20 -2.43 -0.80
CA ILE A 7 11.43 -1.48 0.31
C ILE A 7 10.37 -0.39 0.19
N ILE A 8 9.66 -0.14 1.28
CA ILE A 8 8.60 0.87 1.35
C ILE A 8 9.02 1.97 2.30
N GLY A 9 8.96 3.23 1.84
CA GLY A 9 9.04 4.37 2.74
C GLY A 9 7.74 4.49 3.50
N SER A 10 7.78 4.20 4.80
CA SER A 10 6.58 4.06 5.62
C SER A 10 6.42 5.24 6.58
N ARG A 11 5.20 5.78 6.64
CA ARG A 11 4.82 6.85 7.56
C ARG A 11 4.34 6.30 8.90
N TYR A 12 4.08 4.99 9.00
CA TYR A 12 3.38 4.36 10.11
C TYR A 12 4.23 3.41 10.94
N ILE A 13 5.52 3.38 10.69
CA ILE A 13 6.48 2.68 11.55
C ILE A 13 7.18 3.70 12.45
N GLU A 14 7.88 3.21 13.46
CA GLU A 14 8.64 4.07 14.36
C GLU A 14 9.62 4.94 13.57
N GLY A 15 9.61 6.24 13.84
CA GLY A 15 10.43 7.21 13.13
C GLY A 15 9.79 7.80 11.88
N GLY A 16 8.67 7.24 11.42
CA GLY A 16 7.92 7.78 10.29
C GLY A 16 6.78 8.70 10.71
N GLY A 17 6.24 9.44 9.78
CA GLY A 17 5.12 10.33 10.05
C GLY A 17 4.71 11.16 8.86
N SER A 18 3.81 12.09 9.11
CA SER A 18 3.34 13.06 8.11
C SER A 18 3.19 14.42 8.75
N GLU A 19 3.59 15.45 8.02
CA GLU A 19 3.49 16.84 8.45
C GLU A 19 2.57 17.60 7.49
N GLY A 20 1.88 18.62 8.01
CA GLY A 20 0.97 19.44 7.23
C GLY A 20 -0.40 18.82 7.02
N TRP A 21 -0.63 17.62 7.48
CA TRP A 21 -1.95 16.97 7.42
C TRP A 21 -2.78 17.36 8.63
N ASP A 22 -4.08 17.62 8.42
CA ASP A 22 -5.00 17.81 9.52
C ASP A 22 -5.30 16.46 10.21
N PHE A 23 -5.93 16.54 11.39
CA PHE A 23 -6.27 15.35 12.17
C PHE A 23 -7.17 14.40 11.41
N LYS A 24 -8.14 14.95 10.67
CA LYS A 24 -9.12 14.17 9.92
C LYS A 24 -8.44 13.33 8.83
N ARG A 25 -7.51 13.93 8.09
CA ARG A 25 -6.75 13.24 7.04
C ARG A 25 -5.83 12.17 7.61
N LYS A 26 -5.17 12.46 8.74
CA LYS A 26 -4.32 11.48 9.42
C LYS A 26 -5.14 10.28 9.89
N LEU A 27 -6.29 10.53 10.48
CA LEU A 27 -7.18 9.48 10.97
C LEU A 27 -7.70 8.62 9.83
N LEU A 28 -8.14 9.25 8.74
CA LEU A 28 -8.62 8.54 7.55
C LEU A 28 -7.55 7.65 6.95
N SER A 29 -6.35 8.19 6.77
CA SER A 29 -5.23 7.43 6.21
C SER A 29 -4.82 6.25 7.10
N LYS A 30 -4.73 6.48 8.40
CA LYS A 30 -4.36 5.45 9.36
C LYS A 30 -5.42 4.35 9.41
N THR A 31 -6.69 4.72 9.41
CA THR A 31 -7.81 3.77 9.39
C THR A 31 -7.79 2.94 8.11
N ALA A 32 -7.60 3.58 6.96
CA ALA A 32 -7.53 2.89 5.67
C ALA A 32 -6.38 1.88 5.63
N ASN A 33 -5.22 2.25 6.15
CA ASN A 33 -4.07 1.35 6.20
C ASN A 33 -4.28 0.19 7.16
N THR A 34 -4.84 0.44 8.33
CA THR A 34 -5.16 -0.62 9.31
C THR A 34 -6.16 -1.60 8.72
N PHE A 35 -7.21 -1.08 8.08
CA PHE A 35 -8.24 -1.88 7.44
C PHE A 35 -7.66 -2.75 6.33
N SER A 36 -6.83 -2.16 5.46
CA SER A 36 -6.16 -2.88 4.38
C SER A 36 -5.29 -4.02 4.92
N ARG A 37 -4.56 -3.74 5.97
CA ARG A 37 -3.67 -4.71 6.59
C ARG A 37 -4.42 -5.92 7.14
N ILE A 38 -5.55 -5.66 7.81
CA ILE A 38 -6.38 -6.72 8.39
C ILE A 38 -7.06 -7.52 7.29
N PHE A 39 -7.69 -6.86 6.32
CA PHE A 39 -8.41 -7.53 5.23
C PHE A 39 -7.50 -8.38 4.36
N LEU A 40 -6.32 -7.88 4.06
CA LEU A 40 -5.38 -8.58 3.17
C LEU A 40 -4.38 -9.47 3.93
N ILE A 41 -4.51 -9.55 5.24
CA ILE A 41 -3.62 -10.36 6.08
C ILE A 41 -2.15 -10.01 5.79
N SER A 42 -1.81 -8.74 5.92
CA SER A 42 -0.48 -8.22 5.62
C SER A 42 0.17 -7.65 6.88
N ARG A 43 1.50 -7.79 6.97
CA ARG A 43 2.28 -7.16 8.05
C ARG A 43 2.74 -5.76 7.68
N VAL A 44 2.57 -5.35 6.43
CA VAL A 44 2.97 -4.02 5.97
C VAL A 44 2.07 -2.96 6.59
N LYS A 45 2.67 -2.00 7.27
CA LYS A 45 1.93 -0.94 7.98
C LYS A 45 1.49 0.20 7.06
N ASP A 46 2.27 0.50 6.03
CA ASP A 46 1.92 1.55 5.08
C ASP A 46 1.67 0.96 3.69
N MET A 47 0.42 0.61 3.44
CA MET A 47 -0.01 -0.02 2.19
C MET A 47 -0.20 0.99 1.06
N THR A 48 -0.28 2.28 1.37
CA THR A 48 -0.65 3.31 0.40
C THR A 48 0.48 4.25 0.01
N SER A 49 1.64 4.15 0.67
CA SER A 49 2.79 4.99 0.33
C SER A 49 3.25 4.74 -1.09
N GLY A 50 3.52 5.80 -1.82
CA GLY A 50 4.08 5.73 -3.17
C GLY A 50 5.61 5.73 -3.21
N PHE A 51 6.26 5.89 -2.06
CA PHE A 51 7.72 5.90 -1.98
C PHE A 51 8.23 4.47 -1.81
N ARG A 52 8.52 3.81 -2.94
CA ARG A 52 8.84 2.38 -2.96
C ARG A 52 9.99 2.07 -3.89
N CYS A 53 10.71 1.00 -3.57
CA CYS A 53 11.78 0.48 -4.40
C CYS A 53 11.59 -1.03 -4.56
N TYR A 54 11.43 -1.47 -5.81
CA TYR A 54 11.25 -2.88 -6.15
C TYR A 54 12.52 -3.42 -6.81
N SER A 55 12.91 -4.64 -6.46
CA SER A 55 13.96 -5.31 -7.22
C SER A 55 13.41 -5.75 -8.58
N LYS A 56 14.30 -5.90 -9.55
CA LYS A 56 13.91 -6.41 -10.87
C LYS A 56 13.28 -7.80 -10.76
N LYS A 57 13.84 -8.64 -9.89
CA LYS A 57 13.30 -9.97 -9.62
C LYS A 57 11.85 -9.89 -9.13
N SER A 58 11.58 -9.02 -8.15
CA SER A 58 10.24 -8.91 -7.58
C SER A 58 9.24 -8.43 -8.63
N LEU A 59 9.59 -7.45 -9.46
CA LEU A 59 8.71 -6.96 -10.51
C LEU A 59 8.32 -8.07 -11.49
N ASN A 60 9.27 -8.92 -11.84
CA ASN A 60 9.00 -10.05 -12.73
C ASN A 60 8.09 -11.09 -12.07
N GLU A 61 8.33 -11.40 -10.81
CA GLU A 61 7.56 -12.41 -10.08
C GLU A 61 6.12 -11.99 -9.82
N ILE A 62 5.86 -10.71 -9.59
CA ILE A 62 4.51 -10.23 -9.29
C ILE A 62 3.68 -9.91 -10.53
N ASN A 63 4.28 -9.98 -11.72
CA ASN A 63 3.60 -9.63 -12.97
C ASN A 63 2.96 -8.25 -12.92
N TYR A 64 3.75 -7.23 -12.57
CA TYR A 64 3.24 -5.89 -12.34
C TYR A 64 2.47 -5.30 -13.53
N GLN A 65 2.74 -5.79 -14.74
CA GLN A 65 2.05 -5.35 -15.96
C GLN A 65 0.59 -5.78 -16.00
N GLN A 66 0.19 -6.71 -15.16
CA GLN A 66 -1.19 -7.20 -15.06
C GLN A 66 -2.00 -6.49 -13.98
N THR A 67 -1.44 -5.42 -13.37
CA THR A 67 -2.19 -4.64 -12.38
C THR A 67 -3.34 -3.91 -13.06
N GLU A 68 -4.49 -3.93 -12.41
CA GLU A 68 -5.71 -3.31 -12.93
C GLU A 68 -6.14 -2.07 -12.17
N SER A 69 -5.47 -1.77 -11.06
CA SER A 69 -5.83 -0.68 -10.16
C SER A 69 -5.00 0.56 -10.39
N ASP A 70 -5.53 1.71 -9.98
CA ASP A 70 -4.86 3.01 -10.04
C ASP A 70 -4.81 3.65 -8.65
N GLY A 71 -3.93 4.65 -8.48
CA GLY A 71 -3.85 5.44 -7.27
C GLY A 71 -3.49 4.59 -6.04
N TYR A 72 -4.22 4.77 -4.95
CA TYR A 72 -3.97 4.01 -3.71
C TYR A 72 -4.24 2.53 -3.89
N ALA A 73 -5.25 2.18 -4.66
CA ALA A 73 -5.56 0.78 -4.96
C ALA A 73 -4.40 0.10 -5.68
N PHE A 74 -3.70 0.79 -6.56
CA PHE A 74 -2.49 0.29 -7.22
C PHE A 74 -1.41 -0.07 -6.20
N GLN A 75 -1.15 0.80 -5.23
CA GLN A 75 -0.13 0.54 -4.21
C GLN A 75 -0.52 -0.66 -3.33
N ILE A 76 -1.79 -0.76 -2.97
CA ILE A 76 -2.31 -1.89 -2.21
C ILE A 76 -2.20 -3.18 -3.01
N GLU A 77 -2.56 -3.15 -4.29
CA GLU A 77 -2.46 -4.32 -5.18
C GLU A 77 -1.01 -4.80 -5.32
N MET A 78 -0.07 -3.88 -5.55
CA MET A 78 1.35 -4.23 -5.67
C MET A 78 1.88 -4.88 -4.38
N THR A 79 1.49 -4.33 -3.22
CA THR A 79 1.86 -4.91 -1.94
C THR A 79 1.28 -6.31 -1.77
N LEU A 80 0.00 -6.47 -2.10
CA LEU A 80 -0.67 -7.77 -2.01
C LEU A 80 0.01 -8.81 -2.89
N ARG A 81 0.39 -8.45 -4.10
CA ARG A 81 1.11 -9.36 -5.01
C ARG A 81 2.43 -9.84 -4.40
N CYS A 82 3.17 -8.92 -3.76
CA CYS A 82 4.41 -9.27 -3.07
C CYS A 82 4.16 -10.19 -1.87
N VAL A 83 3.12 -9.92 -1.08
CA VAL A 83 2.76 -10.72 0.10
C VAL A 83 2.36 -12.14 -0.32
N VAL A 84 1.55 -12.28 -1.36
CA VAL A 84 1.10 -13.56 -1.87
C VAL A 84 2.26 -14.41 -2.39
N LYS A 85 3.23 -13.77 -3.03
CA LYS A 85 4.45 -14.45 -3.52
C LYS A 85 5.49 -14.66 -2.44
N ARG A 86 5.22 -14.27 -1.20
CA ARG A 86 6.13 -14.38 -0.05
C ARG A 86 7.48 -13.72 -0.29
N LEU A 87 7.46 -12.60 -0.97
CA LEU A 87 8.66 -11.79 -1.19
C LEU A 87 9.04 -11.04 0.09
N SER A 88 10.33 -10.73 0.22
CA SER A 88 10.84 -10.01 1.39
C SER A 88 10.52 -8.53 1.26
N ILE A 89 9.86 -7.97 2.29
CA ILE A 89 9.43 -6.57 2.32
C ILE A 89 10.03 -5.91 3.56
N LYS A 90 10.62 -4.74 3.37
CA LYS A 90 11.12 -3.92 4.47
C LYS A 90 10.49 -2.54 4.40
N GLU A 91 10.06 -2.03 5.54
CA GLU A 91 9.63 -0.65 5.68
C GLU A 91 10.74 0.19 6.31
N VAL A 92 11.01 1.34 5.74
CA VAL A 92 11.94 2.32 6.29
C VAL A 92 11.16 3.59 6.64
N PRO A 93 11.51 4.29 7.74
CA PRO A 93 10.73 5.46 8.16
C PRO A 93 10.93 6.63 7.19
N ILE A 94 9.84 7.25 6.81
CA ILE A 94 9.84 8.52 6.08
C ILE A 94 8.87 9.49 6.73
N THR A 95 9.13 10.78 6.55
CA THR A 95 8.18 11.82 6.90
C THR A 95 7.62 12.41 5.63
N PHE A 96 6.31 12.32 5.45
CA PHE A 96 5.63 12.89 4.30
C PHE A 96 5.25 14.33 4.61
N ASN A 97 5.71 15.25 3.76
CA ASN A 97 5.38 16.67 3.87
C ASN A 97 4.35 17.03 2.80
N GLU A 98 3.25 17.68 3.21
CA GLU A 98 2.24 18.10 2.28
C GLU A 98 2.80 19.17 1.33
N ARG A 99 2.59 18.98 0.04
CA ARG A 99 2.99 19.96 -0.97
C ARG A 99 2.04 21.17 -0.91
N ARG A 100 2.62 22.38 -0.86
CA ARG A 100 1.85 23.62 -0.93
C ARG A 100 1.18 23.82 -2.29
N LEU A 101 1.78 23.27 -3.34
CA LEU A 101 1.27 23.34 -4.71
C LEU A 101 0.97 21.91 -5.18
N GLY A 102 -0.26 21.68 -5.60
CA GLY A 102 -0.68 20.37 -6.06
C GLY A 102 -1.32 19.55 -4.95
N LYS A 103 -2.58 19.80 -4.72
CA LYS A 103 -3.38 18.94 -3.85
C LYS A 103 -3.60 17.63 -4.58
N SER A 104 -3.05 16.54 -4.04
CA SER A 104 -3.49 15.22 -4.49
C SER A 104 -4.91 15.06 -3.98
N LYS A 105 -5.86 15.19 -4.89
CA LYS A 105 -7.27 15.01 -4.56
C LYS A 105 -7.56 13.53 -4.48
N MET A 106 -7.90 13.06 -3.28
CA MET A 106 -8.57 11.79 -3.15
C MET A 106 -9.98 11.94 -3.73
N SER A 107 -10.14 11.60 -5.01
CA SER A 107 -11.47 11.59 -5.61
C SER A 107 -12.29 10.44 -5.02
N LYS A 108 -13.60 10.60 -4.97
CA LYS A 108 -14.50 9.53 -4.53
C LYS A 108 -14.28 8.26 -5.33
N LYS A 109 -13.95 8.39 -6.61
CA LYS A 109 -13.66 7.26 -7.51
C LYS A 109 -12.46 6.44 -7.01
N ILE A 110 -11.38 7.09 -6.59
CA ILE A 110 -10.19 6.43 -6.07
C ILE A 110 -10.52 5.68 -4.77
N ILE A 111 -11.29 6.28 -3.89
CA ILE A 111 -11.71 5.65 -2.64
C ILE A 111 -12.58 4.43 -2.90
N VAL A 112 -13.57 4.55 -3.77
CA VAL A 112 -14.48 3.44 -4.12
C VAL A 112 -13.69 2.29 -4.75
N GLU A 113 -12.77 2.59 -5.65
CA GLU A 113 -11.91 1.59 -6.28
C GLU A 113 -11.06 0.85 -5.24
N ALA A 114 -10.44 1.58 -4.32
CA ALA A 114 -9.64 0.98 -3.25
C ALA A 114 -10.49 0.09 -2.33
N VAL A 115 -11.66 0.55 -1.92
CA VAL A 115 -12.58 -0.21 -1.07
C VAL A 115 -13.06 -1.47 -1.78
N THR A 116 -13.43 -1.36 -3.05
CA THR A 116 -13.87 -2.50 -3.85
C THR A 116 -12.75 -3.55 -3.97
N PHE A 117 -11.53 -3.10 -4.24
CA PHE A 117 -10.37 -3.98 -4.31
C PHE A 117 -10.15 -4.70 -2.98
N LEU A 118 -10.20 -3.97 -1.87
CA LEU A 118 -10.01 -4.54 -0.54
C LEU A 118 -11.07 -5.58 -0.21
N ILE A 119 -12.33 -5.30 -0.49
CA ILE A 119 -13.42 -6.24 -0.20
C ILE A 119 -13.25 -7.50 -1.03
N ASN A 120 -13.05 -7.37 -2.34
CA ASN A 120 -12.94 -8.53 -3.23
C ASN A 120 -11.75 -9.41 -2.88
N ASN A 121 -10.59 -8.82 -2.71
CA ASN A 121 -9.36 -9.58 -2.44
C ASN A 121 -9.27 -10.02 -0.98
N GLY A 122 -9.82 -9.23 -0.06
CA GLY A 122 -9.90 -9.59 1.34
C GLY A 122 -10.72 -10.84 1.57
N ILE A 123 -11.89 -10.92 0.95
CA ILE A 123 -12.75 -12.11 1.03
C ILE A 123 -12.02 -13.33 0.47
N LYS A 124 -11.41 -13.20 -0.69
CA LYS A 124 -10.63 -14.28 -1.31
C LYS A 124 -9.49 -14.75 -0.41
N ARG A 125 -8.78 -13.82 0.19
CA ARG A 125 -7.66 -14.11 1.08
C ARG A 125 -8.10 -14.84 2.35
N TRP A 126 -9.18 -14.38 2.97
CA TRP A 126 -9.72 -15.01 4.17
C TRP A 126 -10.28 -16.41 3.90
N LEU A 127 -10.80 -16.66 2.71
CA LEU A 127 -11.33 -17.96 2.31
C LEU A 127 -10.29 -18.86 1.63
N ASN A 128 -9.02 -18.45 1.60
CA ASN A 128 -7.95 -19.14 0.89
C ASN A 128 -8.24 -19.40 -0.59
N LEU A 129 -9.02 -18.54 -1.21
CA LEU A 129 -9.29 -18.62 -2.65
C LEU A 129 -8.12 -18.02 -3.44
N LYS A 130 -8.05 -18.37 -4.72
CA LYS A 130 -7.01 -17.87 -5.59
C LYS A 130 -7.11 -16.34 -5.70
N ILE A 131 -6.01 -15.67 -5.35
CA ILE A 131 -5.87 -14.22 -5.46
C ILE A 131 -5.00 -13.94 -6.67
N ILE A 132 -4.98 -12.72 -7.13
CA ILE A 132 -4.15 -12.26 -8.23
C ILE A 132 -2.76 -12.91 -8.34
#